data_65631d645763a0ecb4d920653f176fbb
#
_entry.id   65631d645763a0ecb4d920653f176fbb
#
_cell.length_a   1.000
_cell.length_b   1.000
_cell.length_c   1.000
_cell.angle_alpha   90.00
_cell.angle_beta   90.00
_cell.angle_gamma   90.00
#
_symmetry.space_group_name_H-M   'P 1'
#
loop_
_entity.id
_entity.type
_entity.pdbx_description
1 polymer ?
#
loop_
_entity_poly.entity_id
_entity_poly.type
_entity_poly.pdbx_seq_one_letter_code
_entity_poly.pdbx_strand_id
1 'polypeptide(L)'
;MISNLDTEGLSKIAFDYDLFYIDIWGVIHNGLELNLSAIETLKKLEQNKKKFVLLTNAPRPNESVIEFLKKMGLKDYYDKVFTSGEAALRYLKSDLNNKKFFHIGPPKDFDLFSSFKNFKETNIDL
;
A
#
# COMPACT_ATOMS: atom_id res chain seq x y z
N MET A 1 -2.30 -7.71 -30.32
CA MET A 1 -3.63 -8.04 -29.78
C MET A 1 -3.60 -7.74 -28.31
N ILE A 2 -4.51 -6.90 -27.78
CA ILE A 2 -4.59 -6.64 -26.34
C ILE A 2 -5.28 -7.87 -25.73
N SER A 3 -4.59 -8.59 -24.83
CA SER A 3 -5.17 -9.71 -24.11
C SER A 3 -6.29 -9.21 -23.21
N ASN A 4 -7.47 -9.82 -23.28
CA ASN A 4 -8.56 -9.53 -22.34
C ASN A 4 -8.31 -10.33 -21.06
N LEU A 5 -7.75 -9.67 -20.03
CA LEU A 5 -7.43 -10.30 -18.75
C LEU A 5 -8.66 -10.79 -17.99
N ASP A 6 -9.84 -10.22 -18.23
CA ASP A 6 -11.08 -10.65 -17.58
C ASP A 6 -11.48 -12.07 -17.99
N THR A 7 -11.11 -12.48 -19.20
CA THR A 7 -11.43 -13.81 -19.73
C THR A 7 -10.24 -14.76 -19.68
N GLU A 8 -9.04 -14.26 -19.88
CA GLU A 8 -7.81 -15.07 -20.00
C GLU A 8 -7.01 -15.16 -18.70
N GLY A 9 -7.24 -14.23 -17.77
CA GLY A 9 -6.55 -14.14 -16.49
C GLY A 9 -5.10 -13.66 -16.59
N LEU A 10 -4.51 -13.32 -15.45
CA LEU A 10 -3.15 -12.80 -15.35
C LEU A 10 -2.10 -13.80 -15.85
N SER A 11 -2.36 -15.10 -15.75
CA SER A 11 -1.42 -16.15 -16.18
C SER A 11 -0.99 -16.02 -17.65
N LYS A 12 -1.84 -15.45 -18.49
CA LYS A 12 -1.56 -15.25 -19.91
C LYS A 12 -0.37 -14.34 -20.18
N ILE A 13 -0.19 -13.31 -19.35
CA ILE A 13 0.84 -12.28 -19.52
C ILE A 13 1.90 -12.30 -18.41
N ALA A 14 1.73 -13.09 -17.36
CA ALA A 14 2.60 -13.04 -16.19
C ALA A 14 4.07 -13.35 -16.50
N PHE A 15 4.34 -14.12 -17.56
CA PHE A 15 5.71 -14.46 -17.97
C PHE A 15 6.42 -13.32 -18.69
N ASP A 16 5.69 -12.36 -19.24
CA ASP A 16 6.24 -11.21 -19.95
C ASP A 16 6.76 -10.10 -19.01
N TYR A 17 6.47 -10.21 -17.70
CA TYR A 17 6.83 -9.21 -16.70
C TYR A 17 7.59 -9.82 -15.53
N ASP A 18 8.53 -9.06 -14.97
CA ASP A 18 9.34 -9.48 -13.79
C ASP A 18 8.83 -8.88 -12.49
N LEU A 19 8.14 -7.74 -12.55
CA LEU A 19 7.65 -7.00 -11.39
C LEU A 19 6.20 -6.57 -11.60
N PHE A 20 5.39 -6.76 -10.55
CA PHE A 20 3.98 -6.39 -10.51
C PHE A 20 3.73 -5.37 -9.40
N TYR A 21 3.09 -4.26 -9.74
CA TYR A 21 2.49 -3.35 -8.77
C TYR A 21 1.01 -3.68 -8.67
N ILE A 22 0.58 -4.06 -7.48
CA ILE A 22 -0.77 -4.58 -7.24
C ILE A 22 -1.45 -3.68 -6.21
N ASP A 23 -2.58 -3.08 -6.59
CA ASP A 23 -3.37 -2.26 -5.68
C ASP A 23 -3.95 -3.11 -4.54
N ILE A 24 -4.18 -2.48 -3.40
CA ILE A 24 -4.70 -3.17 -2.20
C ILE A 24 -6.22 -3.03 -2.14
N TRP A 25 -6.75 -1.80 -2.13
CA TRP A 25 -8.19 -1.57 -2.03
C TRP A 25 -8.91 -1.96 -3.32
N GLY A 26 -9.95 -2.77 -3.20
CA GLY A 26 -10.70 -3.28 -4.35
C GLY A 26 -10.04 -4.45 -5.08
N VAL A 27 -8.78 -4.77 -4.77
CA VAL A 27 -8.04 -5.91 -5.36
C VAL A 27 -7.75 -6.97 -4.31
N ILE A 28 -7.00 -6.63 -3.27
CA ILE A 28 -6.65 -7.58 -2.19
C ILE A 28 -7.81 -7.73 -1.20
N HIS A 29 -8.58 -6.67 -0.97
CA HIS A 29 -9.76 -6.68 -0.11
C HIS A 29 -10.80 -5.65 -0.57
N ASN A 30 -12.04 -5.85 -0.13
CA ASN A 30 -13.17 -4.96 -0.41
C ASN A 30 -13.54 -4.03 0.78
N GLY A 31 -12.72 -4.01 1.82
CA GLY A 31 -12.95 -3.25 3.06
C GLY A 31 -13.60 -4.08 4.17
N LEU A 32 -14.18 -5.23 3.86
CA LEU A 32 -14.83 -6.15 4.80
C LEU A 32 -14.06 -7.48 4.89
N GLU A 33 -13.62 -8.00 3.78
CA GLU A 33 -12.95 -9.29 3.68
C GLU A 33 -11.87 -9.32 2.59
N LEU A 34 -10.96 -10.28 2.70
CA LEU A 34 -9.93 -10.53 1.70
C LEU A 34 -10.51 -11.18 0.45
N ASN A 35 -10.02 -10.78 -0.71
CA ASN A 35 -10.27 -11.47 -1.96
C ASN A 35 -9.38 -12.71 -2.06
N LEU A 36 -9.94 -13.87 -1.79
CA LEU A 36 -9.19 -15.13 -1.76
C LEU A 36 -8.53 -15.47 -3.10
N SER A 37 -9.16 -15.13 -4.22
CA SER A 37 -8.57 -15.37 -5.55
C SER A 37 -7.37 -14.47 -5.81
N ALA A 38 -7.37 -13.23 -5.30
CA ALA A 38 -6.20 -12.36 -5.34
C ALA A 38 -5.06 -12.93 -4.50
N ILE A 39 -5.34 -13.39 -3.28
CA ILE A 39 -4.31 -14.02 -2.42
C ILE A 39 -3.72 -15.27 -3.09
N GLU A 40 -4.54 -16.08 -3.73
CA GLU A 40 -4.05 -17.23 -4.50
C GLU A 40 -3.17 -16.81 -5.68
N THR A 41 -3.50 -15.71 -6.33
CA THR A 41 -2.69 -15.14 -7.41
C THR A 41 -1.32 -14.68 -6.89
N LEU A 42 -1.25 -14.03 -5.72
CA LEU A 42 0.04 -13.67 -5.11
C LEU A 42 0.92 -14.91 -4.87
N LYS A 43 0.34 -15.99 -4.35
CA LYS A 43 1.06 -17.27 -4.15
C LYS A 43 1.61 -17.83 -5.47
N LYS A 44 0.81 -17.77 -6.53
CA LYS A 44 1.25 -18.22 -7.87
C LYS A 44 2.38 -17.35 -8.43
N LEU A 45 2.32 -16.03 -8.25
CA LEU A 45 3.41 -15.13 -8.64
C LEU A 45 4.70 -15.48 -7.90
N GLU A 46 4.64 -15.69 -6.59
CA GLU A 46 5.79 -16.08 -5.77
C GLU A 46 6.37 -17.44 -6.19
N GLN A 47 5.52 -18.46 -6.40
CA GLN A 47 5.93 -19.78 -6.88
C GLN A 47 6.66 -19.70 -8.24
N ASN A 48 6.27 -18.77 -9.09
CA ASN A 48 6.90 -18.50 -10.37
C ASN A 48 8.06 -17.49 -10.28
N LYS A 49 8.55 -17.20 -9.06
CA LYS A 49 9.68 -16.28 -8.79
C LYS A 49 9.46 -14.86 -9.33
N LYS A 50 8.21 -14.45 -9.48
CA LYS A 50 7.86 -13.09 -9.89
C LYS A 50 7.87 -12.16 -8.69
N LYS A 51 8.39 -10.95 -8.87
CA LYS A 51 8.40 -9.91 -7.84
C LYS A 51 7.09 -9.14 -7.86
N PHE A 52 6.61 -8.75 -6.69
CA PHE A 52 5.45 -7.86 -6.59
C PHE A 52 5.52 -6.94 -5.39
N VAL A 53 4.82 -5.83 -5.48
CA VAL A 53 4.63 -4.85 -4.41
C VAL A 53 3.12 -4.63 -4.27
N LEU A 54 2.62 -4.69 -3.05
CA LEU A 54 1.27 -4.30 -2.70
C LEU A 54 1.26 -2.80 -2.47
N LEU A 55 0.82 -2.06 -3.48
CA LEU A 55 0.90 -0.61 -3.53
C LEU A 55 -0.47 0.00 -3.24
N THR A 56 -0.52 1.02 -2.38
CA THR A 56 -1.76 1.73 -2.07
C THR A 56 -1.54 3.24 -1.96
N ASN A 57 -2.56 4.00 -2.34
CA ASN A 57 -2.60 5.44 -2.14
C ASN A 57 -2.99 5.87 -0.71
N ALA A 58 -3.07 4.94 0.24
CA ALA A 58 -3.39 5.26 1.63
C ALA A 58 -2.36 6.26 2.20
N PRO A 59 -2.79 7.41 2.76
CA PRO A 59 -1.91 8.42 3.35
C PRO A 59 -1.52 8.01 4.79
N ARG A 60 -1.02 6.80 4.97
CA ARG A 60 -0.68 6.20 6.25
C ARG A 60 0.66 5.46 6.18
N PRO A 61 1.37 5.31 7.31
CA PRO A 61 2.55 4.45 7.36
C PRO A 61 2.22 3.01 6.93
N ASN A 62 3.19 2.30 6.39
CA ASN A 62 3.04 0.88 6.03
C ASN A 62 2.43 0.06 7.16
N GLU A 63 2.90 0.26 8.40
CA GLU A 63 2.47 -0.51 9.57
C GLU A 63 0.96 -0.42 9.82
N SER A 64 0.36 0.76 9.65
CA SER A 64 -1.09 0.94 9.83
C SER A 64 -1.90 0.11 8.83
N VAL A 65 -1.44 0.01 7.59
CA VAL A 65 -2.09 -0.80 6.56
C VAL A 65 -1.85 -2.30 6.80
N ILE A 66 -0.63 -2.66 7.21
CA ILE A 66 -0.28 -4.04 7.57
C ILE A 66 -1.15 -4.55 8.72
N GLU A 67 -1.32 -3.77 9.78
CA GLU A 67 -2.19 -4.13 10.90
C GLU A 67 -3.65 -4.33 10.48
N PHE A 68 -4.14 -3.47 9.60
CA PHE A 68 -5.48 -3.61 9.05
C PHE A 68 -5.63 -4.92 8.25
N LEU A 69 -4.67 -5.24 7.40
CA LEU A 69 -4.67 -6.49 6.61
C LEU A 69 -4.54 -7.73 7.51
N LYS A 70 -3.75 -7.65 8.59
CA LYS A 70 -3.66 -8.73 9.60
C LYS A 70 -5.00 -8.98 10.27
N LYS A 71 -5.71 -7.94 10.67
CA LYS A 71 -7.06 -8.04 11.26
C LYS A 71 -8.08 -8.67 10.30
N MET A 72 -7.90 -8.48 9.00
CA MET A 72 -8.71 -9.14 7.97
C MET A 72 -8.31 -10.60 7.71
N GLY A 73 -7.21 -11.08 8.29
CA GLY A 73 -6.75 -12.45 8.16
C GLY A 73 -5.69 -12.69 7.10
N LEU A 74 -5.08 -11.63 6.53
CA LEU A 74 -3.88 -11.80 5.72
C LEU A 74 -2.76 -12.37 6.61
N LYS A 75 -2.06 -13.39 6.14
CA LYS A 75 -1.02 -14.11 6.91
C LYS A 75 0.40 -13.83 6.43
N ASP A 76 0.55 -13.43 5.19
CA ASP A 76 1.83 -13.28 4.51
C ASP A 76 1.93 -11.95 3.77
N TYR A 77 3.09 -11.66 3.15
CA TYR A 77 3.33 -10.54 2.23
C TYR A 77 3.35 -9.15 2.87
N TYR A 78 3.54 -9.05 4.18
CA TYR A 78 3.62 -7.76 4.89
C TYR A 78 4.81 -6.92 4.44
N ASP A 79 5.93 -7.57 4.10
CA ASP A 79 7.13 -6.96 3.56
C ASP A 79 6.95 -6.38 2.14
N LYS A 80 5.86 -6.73 1.47
CA LYS A 80 5.50 -6.25 0.14
C LYS A 80 4.61 -5.01 0.15
N VAL A 81 4.08 -4.61 1.32
CA VAL A 81 3.19 -3.45 1.44
C VAL A 81 3.97 -2.16 1.34
N PHE A 82 3.53 -1.27 0.45
CA PHE A 82 4.07 0.07 0.32
C PHE A 82 2.95 1.09 0.11
N THR A 83 2.93 2.12 0.95
CA THR A 83 1.88 3.15 0.96
C THR A 83 2.40 4.50 0.48
N SER A 84 1.51 5.36 -0.01
CA SER A 84 1.87 6.75 -0.32
C SER A 84 2.33 7.52 0.93
N GLY A 85 1.73 7.24 2.08
CA GLY A 85 2.16 7.80 3.36
C GLY A 85 3.57 7.41 3.74
N GLU A 86 3.95 6.14 3.57
CA GLU A 86 5.34 5.70 3.80
C GLU A 86 6.34 6.38 2.86
N ALA A 87 5.97 6.54 1.58
CA ALA A 87 6.81 7.26 0.62
C ALA A 87 7.04 8.71 1.06
N ALA A 88 5.98 9.41 1.50
CA ALA A 88 6.06 10.76 2.02
C ALA A 88 6.95 10.83 3.27
N LEU A 89 6.78 9.90 4.23
CA LEU A 89 7.61 9.83 5.44
C LEU A 89 9.09 9.64 5.12
N ARG A 90 9.42 8.74 4.20
CA ARG A 90 10.80 8.50 3.78
C ARG A 90 11.42 9.74 3.15
N TYR A 91 10.69 10.40 2.27
CA TYR A 91 11.14 11.64 1.65
C TYR A 91 11.35 12.76 2.68
N LEU A 92 10.42 12.97 3.60
CA LEU A 92 10.54 13.96 4.67
C LEU A 92 11.76 13.67 5.58
N LYS A 93 12.02 12.42 5.88
CA LYS A 93 13.16 12.01 6.72
C LYS A 93 14.50 12.16 6.01
N SER A 94 14.59 11.90 4.71
CA SER A 94 15.84 12.01 3.94
C SER A 94 16.14 13.45 3.53
N ASP A 95 15.20 14.09 2.86
CA ASP A 95 15.46 15.34 2.15
C ASP A 95 15.04 16.59 2.93
N LEU A 96 14.09 16.45 3.86
CA LEU A 96 13.46 17.55 4.57
C LEU A 96 13.57 17.44 6.09
N ASN A 97 14.47 16.63 6.61
CA ASN A 97 14.60 16.30 8.04
C ASN A 97 14.66 17.52 8.97
N ASN A 98 15.32 18.61 8.53
CA ASN A 98 15.50 19.84 9.31
C ASN A 98 14.45 20.93 8.98
N LYS A 99 13.45 20.64 8.15
CA LYS A 99 12.44 21.60 7.77
C LYS A 99 11.26 21.57 8.74
N LYS A 100 10.64 22.72 8.92
CA LYS A 100 9.34 22.83 9.57
C LYS A 100 8.28 22.60 8.50
N PHE A 101 7.28 21.80 8.80
CA PHE A 101 6.15 21.57 7.89
C PHE A 101 4.85 21.61 8.64
N PHE A 102 3.82 21.85 7.88
CA PHE A 102 2.48 22.08 8.34
C PHE A 102 1.56 21.12 7.58
N HIS A 103 0.80 20.33 8.31
CA HIS A 103 -0.14 19.40 7.71
C HIS A 103 -1.53 20.03 7.61
N ILE A 104 -2.11 19.99 6.42
CA ILE A 104 -3.49 20.34 6.16
C ILE A 104 -4.23 19.06 5.85
N GLY A 105 -5.11 18.62 6.75
CA GLY A 105 -5.86 17.38 6.58
C GLY A 105 -6.71 17.04 7.81
N PRO A 106 -7.51 15.97 7.72
CA PRO A 106 -8.37 15.57 8.84
C PRO A 106 -7.53 14.98 10.00
N PRO A 107 -8.03 15.08 11.24
CA PRO A 107 -7.33 14.54 12.42
C PRO A 107 -6.95 13.07 12.34
N LYS A 108 -7.71 12.27 11.61
CA LYS A 108 -7.43 10.84 11.41
C LYS A 108 -6.10 10.54 10.70
N ASP A 109 -5.51 11.54 10.02
CA ASP A 109 -4.27 11.40 9.27
C ASP A 109 -3.06 12.02 10.02
N PHE A 110 -3.27 12.58 11.22
CA PHE A 110 -2.21 13.23 12.01
C PHE A 110 -1.15 12.25 12.52
N ASP A 111 -1.50 10.99 12.71
CA ASP A 111 -0.57 9.93 13.12
C ASP A 111 0.56 9.71 12.10
N LEU A 112 0.35 10.07 10.83
CA LEU A 112 1.37 9.99 9.80
C LEU A 112 2.64 10.76 10.17
N PHE A 113 2.51 11.91 10.83
CA PHE A 113 3.61 12.81 11.15
C PHE A 113 4.02 12.80 12.63
N SER A 114 3.41 11.96 13.45
CA SER A 114 3.64 11.90 14.90
C SER A 114 5.10 11.64 15.29
N SER A 115 5.88 11.01 14.40
CA SER A 115 7.31 10.76 14.62
C SER A 115 8.22 11.98 14.41
N PHE A 116 7.68 13.12 13.95
CA PHE A 116 8.46 14.33 13.69
C PHE A 116 8.33 15.34 14.83
N LYS A 117 9.45 15.70 15.46
CA LYS A 117 9.49 16.67 16.58
C LYS A 117 9.06 18.10 16.20
N ASN A 118 9.15 18.45 14.93
CA ASN A 118 8.86 19.80 14.41
C ASN A 118 7.48 19.89 13.71
N PHE A 119 6.64 18.90 13.95
CA PHE A 119 5.30 18.89 13.41
C PHE A 119 4.37 19.82 14.19
N LYS A 120 3.65 20.69 13.48
CA LYS A 120 2.56 21.48 14.04
C LYS A 120 1.25 21.10 13.36
N GLU A 121 0.30 20.71 14.17
CA GLU A 121 -1.07 20.47 13.74
C GLU A 121 -1.83 21.80 13.67
N THR A 122 -2.69 21.96 12.69
CA THR A 122 -3.82 22.87 12.79
C THR A 122 -5.07 22.15 12.36
N ASN A 123 -6.07 22.24 13.24
CA ASN A 123 -7.45 22.04 12.86
C ASN A 123 -7.85 23.24 11.98
N ILE A 124 -8.03 23.00 10.71
CA ILE A 124 -8.85 23.89 9.90
C ILE A 124 -10.26 23.34 10.05
N ASP A 125 -11.04 23.98 10.92
CA ASP A 125 -12.48 23.79 10.91
C ASP A 125 -12.98 24.41 9.59
N LEU A 126 -13.31 23.55 8.65
CA LEU A 126 -13.98 23.92 7.40
C LEU A 126 -15.50 23.94 7.62
#